data_cd5bf83fd0cfe5d411eb571804784c13
#
_entry.id   cd5bf83fd0cfe5d411eb571804784c13
#
_cell.length_a   1.000
_cell.length_b   1.000
_cell.length_c   1.000
_cell.angle_alpha   90.00
_cell.angle_beta   90.00
_cell.angle_gamma   90.00
#
_symmetry.space_group_name_H-M   'P 1'
#
loop_
_entity.id
_entity.type
_entity.pdbx_description
1 polymer ?
#
loop_
_entity_poly.entity_id
_entity_poly.type
_entity_poly.pdbx_seq_one_letter_code
_entity_poly.pdbx_strand_id
1 'polypeptide(L)'
;IWKKTKDKRLTQLVFCDMSTPDGKYDPIEMVEKNGVFVVEERKQWNVYQDIADKLTSAGVPANEIAFIHEAKKNKQKDAIFAKVRTGKIRILFGSTMKMGAGTNVQKYLVALHDLDIPMRPRDLEQRHGRMVRFGNLNKEVYIFRYITERTFDAYMYQMLENKQRITAQIMTSKAPSRVIEDADTEVLSYAECKAIATGDPRIMEYC
;
A
#
# COMPACT_ATOMS: atom_id res chain seq x y z
N ILE A 1 -9.13 -4.70 -12.43
CA ILE A 1 -7.88 -5.20 -13.03
C ILE A 1 -7.85 -6.72 -13.01
N TRP A 2 -7.99 -7.37 -11.84
CA TRP A 2 -7.87 -8.83 -11.70
C TRP A 2 -8.74 -9.61 -12.71
N LYS A 3 -10.04 -9.28 -12.84
CA LYS A 3 -10.95 -9.90 -13.81
C LYS A 3 -10.47 -9.71 -15.27
N LYS A 4 -10.08 -8.49 -15.64
CA LYS A 4 -9.65 -8.12 -17.01
C LYS A 4 -8.31 -8.76 -17.42
N THR A 5 -7.51 -9.19 -16.45
CA THR A 5 -6.15 -9.72 -16.69
C THR A 5 -6.02 -11.19 -16.31
N LYS A 6 -7.16 -11.91 -16.16
CA LYS A 6 -7.21 -13.30 -15.72
C LYS A 6 -6.41 -14.22 -16.65
N ASP A 7 -6.59 -14.10 -17.95
CA ASP A 7 -5.95 -14.97 -18.94
C ASP A 7 -4.43 -14.81 -18.97
N LYS A 8 -3.96 -13.57 -18.80
CA LYS A 8 -2.53 -13.24 -18.75
C LYS A 8 -1.91 -13.43 -17.37
N ARG A 9 -2.71 -13.77 -16.37
CA ARG A 9 -2.31 -13.95 -14.97
C ARG A 9 -1.45 -12.80 -14.42
N LEU A 10 -1.79 -11.56 -14.80
CA LEU A 10 -1.06 -10.39 -14.35
C LEU A 10 -1.22 -10.19 -12.85
N THR A 11 -0.19 -9.64 -12.24
CA THR A 11 -0.06 -9.54 -10.78
C THR A 11 -0.18 -8.09 -10.30
N GLN A 12 -0.53 -7.92 -9.05
CA GLN A 12 -0.73 -6.64 -8.40
C GLN A 12 -0.03 -6.63 -7.04
N LEU A 13 0.58 -5.51 -6.67
CA LEU A 13 1.13 -5.28 -5.34
C LEU A 13 0.25 -4.30 -4.58
N VAL A 14 0.01 -4.59 -3.32
CA VAL A 14 -0.74 -3.72 -2.41
C VAL A 14 0.17 -3.37 -1.24
N PHE A 15 0.51 -2.10 -1.12
CA PHE A 15 1.33 -1.57 -0.04
C PHE A 15 0.44 -0.98 1.05
N CYS A 16 0.69 -1.42 2.27
CA CYS A 16 0.10 -0.85 3.47
C CYS A 16 1.08 -1.06 4.63
N ASP A 17 1.55 0.02 5.23
CA ASP A 17 2.47 -0.02 6.37
C ASP A 17 1.71 -0.05 7.70
N MET A 18 0.45 0.40 7.68
CA MET A 18 -0.45 0.37 8.82
C MET A 18 -1.13 -0.98 8.96
N SER A 19 -1.46 -1.38 10.20
CA SER A 19 -2.22 -2.61 10.49
C SER A 19 -1.64 -3.87 9.85
N THR A 20 -0.31 -4.04 9.91
CA THR A 20 0.37 -5.22 9.36
C THR A 20 -0.06 -6.49 10.11
N PRO A 21 -0.38 -7.59 9.41
CA PRO A 21 -0.81 -8.83 10.05
C PRO A 21 0.37 -9.62 10.63
N ASP A 22 0.12 -10.40 11.67
CA ASP A 22 1.11 -11.29 12.29
C ASP A 22 1.30 -12.62 11.56
N GLY A 23 0.56 -12.86 10.47
CA GLY A 23 0.58 -14.14 9.76
C GLY A 23 0.11 -14.07 8.31
N LYS A 24 -0.34 -15.23 7.82
CA LYS A 24 -0.90 -15.38 6.47
C LYS A 24 -2.37 -14.97 6.40
N TYR A 25 -2.86 -14.82 5.17
CA TYR A 25 -4.28 -14.68 4.94
C TYR A 25 -5.05 -15.91 5.44
N ASP A 26 -6.02 -15.64 6.29
CA ASP A 26 -6.93 -16.62 6.86
C ASP A 26 -8.33 -16.29 6.36
N PRO A 27 -8.84 -17.06 5.39
CA PRO A 27 -10.19 -16.84 4.85
C PRO A 27 -11.25 -16.97 5.95
N ILE A 28 -12.35 -16.24 5.80
CA ILE A 28 -13.51 -16.44 6.66
C ILE A 28 -14.12 -17.80 6.31
N GLU A 29 -14.15 -18.67 7.28
CA GLU A 29 -14.82 -19.98 7.16
C GLU A 29 -16.20 -19.91 7.82
N MET A 30 -17.20 -20.48 7.15
CA MET A 30 -18.49 -20.75 7.78
C MET A 30 -18.40 -22.09 8.49
N VAL A 31 -18.56 -22.06 9.79
CA VAL A 31 -18.56 -23.27 10.63
C VAL A 31 -19.99 -23.59 11.03
N GLU A 32 -20.41 -24.83 10.80
CA GLU A 32 -21.71 -25.29 11.27
C GLU A 32 -21.65 -25.54 12.78
N LYS A 33 -22.43 -24.75 13.55
CA LYS A 33 -22.62 -24.94 14.98
C LYS A 33 -24.12 -25.17 15.24
N ASN A 34 -24.44 -26.32 15.75
CA ASN A 34 -25.84 -26.72 16.09
C ASN A 34 -26.83 -26.58 14.91
N GLY A 35 -26.42 -26.97 13.69
CA GLY A 35 -27.26 -26.89 12.50
C GLY A 35 -27.41 -25.48 11.90
N VAL A 36 -26.65 -24.50 12.42
CA VAL A 36 -26.65 -23.14 11.89
C VAL A 36 -25.23 -22.80 11.41
N PHE A 37 -25.12 -22.27 10.20
CA PHE A 37 -23.86 -21.75 9.68
C PHE A 37 -23.55 -20.40 10.33
N VAL A 38 -22.47 -20.36 11.11
CA VAL A 38 -21.98 -19.14 11.75
C VAL A 38 -20.62 -18.76 11.16
N VAL A 39 -20.43 -17.48 10.95
CA VAL A 39 -19.11 -16.94 10.62
C VAL A 39 -18.28 -16.91 11.90
N GLU A 40 -17.11 -17.55 11.87
CA GLU A 40 -16.21 -17.47 13.02
C GLU A 40 -15.53 -16.11 13.05
N GLU A 41 -15.81 -15.32 14.08
CA GLU A 41 -15.23 -13.99 14.23
C GLU A 41 -13.71 -14.08 14.50
N ARG A 42 -12.94 -13.32 13.75
CA ARG A 42 -11.50 -13.19 13.99
C ARG A 42 -11.24 -12.46 15.32
N LYS A 43 -10.25 -12.93 16.04
CA LYS A 43 -9.83 -12.34 17.32
C LYS A 43 -9.35 -10.90 17.19
N GLN A 44 -8.82 -10.52 16.03
CA GLN A 44 -8.30 -9.18 15.79
C GLN A 44 -8.55 -8.74 14.35
N TRP A 45 -9.21 -7.61 14.19
CA TRP A 45 -9.41 -6.99 12.89
C TRP A 45 -8.09 -6.36 12.37
N ASN A 46 -7.82 -6.50 11.09
CA ASN A 46 -6.78 -5.75 10.41
C ASN A 46 -7.15 -5.49 8.94
N VAL A 47 -6.57 -4.42 8.38
CA VAL A 47 -6.85 -3.94 7.02
C VAL A 47 -6.56 -5.02 5.96
N TYR A 48 -5.48 -5.77 6.11
CA TYR A 48 -5.09 -6.80 5.14
C TYR A 48 -6.15 -7.89 5.01
N GLN A 49 -6.63 -8.38 6.15
CA GLN A 49 -7.64 -9.43 6.19
C GLN A 49 -8.97 -8.92 5.63
N ASP A 50 -9.40 -7.72 6.05
CA ASP A 50 -10.66 -7.13 5.59
C ASP A 50 -10.70 -6.93 4.06
N ILE A 51 -9.61 -6.42 3.48
CA ILE A 51 -9.52 -6.25 2.04
C ILE A 51 -9.47 -7.61 1.32
N ALA A 52 -8.71 -8.57 1.84
CA ALA A 52 -8.63 -9.90 1.25
C ALA A 52 -9.98 -10.61 1.26
N ASP A 53 -10.77 -10.48 2.33
CA ASP A 53 -12.14 -11.01 2.42
C ASP A 53 -13.07 -10.38 1.40
N LYS A 54 -13.02 -9.06 1.25
CA LYS A 54 -13.80 -8.33 0.25
C LYS A 54 -13.42 -8.77 -1.17
N LEU A 55 -12.14 -8.99 -1.44
CA LEU A 55 -11.67 -9.49 -2.72
C LEU A 55 -12.16 -10.92 -2.97
N THR A 56 -12.10 -11.78 -1.96
CA THR A 56 -12.56 -13.18 -2.06
C THR A 56 -14.07 -13.22 -2.28
N SER A 57 -14.84 -12.42 -1.57
CA SER A 57 -16.29 -12.26 -1.77
C SER A 57 -16.62 -11.73 -3.17
N ALA A 58 -15.72 -10.92 -3.78
CA ALA A 58 -15.85 -10.45 -5.16
C ALA A 58 -15.39 -11.48 -6.21
N GLY A 59 -15.00 -12.70 -5.80
CA GLY A 59 -14.67 -13.82 -6.66
C GLY A 59 -13.17 -14.02 -6.93
N VAL A 60 -12.28 -13.39 -6.16
CA VAL A 60 -10.84 -13.67 -6.23
C VAL A 60 -10.55 -14.93 -5.41
N PRO A 61 -9.96 -15.99 -5.98
CA PRO A 61 -9.61 -17.18 -5.21
C PRO A 61 -8.62 -16.87 -4.09
N ALA A 62 -8.85 -17.38 -2.89
CA ALA A 62 -8.00 -17.14 -1.72
C ALA A 62 -6.52 -17.54 -1.96
N ASN A 63 -6.29 -18.59 -2.75
CA ASN A 63 -4.94 -19.04 -3.09
C ASN A 63 -4.19 -18.12 -4.08
N GLU A 64 -4.86 -17.14 -4.68
CA GLU A 64 -4.24 -16.10 -5.51
C GLU A 64 -3.86 -14.84 -4.69
N ILE A 65 -4.20 -14.81 -3.40
CA ILE A 65 -3.88 -13.74 -2.45
C ILE A 65 -2.80 -14.23 -1.50
N ALA A 66 -1.83 -13.38 -1.18
CA ALA A 66 -0.84 -13.68 -0.14
C ALA A 66 -0.41 -12.41 0.61
N PHE A 67 0.02 -12.60 1.84
CA PHE A 67 0.64 -11.56 2.65
C PHE A 67 2.14 -11.85 2.79
N ILE A 68 3.00 -10.89 2.47
CA ILE A 68 4.45 -11.07 2.64
C ILE A 68 4.85 -11.36 4.09
N HIS A 69 3.98 -10.98 5.04
CA HIS A 69 4.16 -11.22 6.48
C HIS A 69 4.09 -12.69 6.88
N GLU A 70 3.55 -13.56 6.00
CA GLU A 70 3.64 -15.02 6.17
C GLU A 70 5.08 -15.52 6.23
N ALA A 71 5.98 -14.83 5.54
CA ALA A 71 7.37 -15.21 5.46
C ALA A 71 8.17 -14.69 6.67
N LYS A 72 8.49 -15.59 7.59
CA LYS A 72 9.36 -15.31 8.74
C LYS A 72 10.86 -15.36 8.37
N LYS A 73 11.22 -16.10 7.33
CA LYS A 73 12.60 -16.31 6.86
C LYS A 73 12.75 -15.89 5.39
N ASN A 74 13.94 -15.50 4.98
CA ASN A 74 14.21 -15.08 3.59
C ASN A 74 13.84 -16.15 2.56
N LYS A 75 14.12 -17.43 2.82
CA LYS A 75 13.74 -18.55 1.94
C LYS A 75 12.24 -18.64 1.69
N GLN A 76 11.43 -18.38 2.70
CA GLN A 76 9.96 -18.34 2.55
C GLN A 76 9.51 -17.14 1.73
N LYS A 77 10.15 -15.99 1.92
CA LYS A 77 9.92 -14.77 1.14
C LYS A 77 10.20 -15.02 -0.36
N ASP A 78 11.34 -15.64 -0.66
CA ASP A 78 11.70 -16.00 -2.03
C ASP A 78 10.70 -16.97 -2.67
N ALA A 79 10.15 -17.90 -1.91
CA ALA A 79 9.13 -18.82 -2.37
C ALA A 79 7.82 -18.08 -2.72
N ILE A 80 7.39 -17.09 -1.91
CA ILE A 80 6.23 -16.24 -2.23
C ILE A 80 6.51 -15.45 -3.52
N PHE A 81 7.66 -14.81 -3.64
CA PHE A 81 8.02 -14.07 -4.84
C PHE A 81 8.09 -14.95 -6.09
N ALA A 82 8.56 -16.20 -5.97
CA ALA A 82 8.53 -17.15 -7.06
C ALA A 82 7.10 -17.44 -7.54
N LYS A 83 6.15 -17.59 -6.61
CA LYS A 83 4.73 -17.78 -6.94
C LYS A 83 4.12 -16.53 -7.61
N VAL A 84 4.53 -15.31 -7.18
CA VAL A 84 4.11 -14.07 -7.85
C VAL A 84 4.68 -14.00 -9.26
N ARG A 85 5.98 -14.29 -9.44
CA ARG A 85 6.64 -14.31 -10.78
C ARG A 85 6.01 -15.29 -11.77
N THR A 86 5.35 -16.33 -11.28
CA THR A 86 4.64 -17.33 -12.13
C THR A 86 3.15 -17.03 -12.26
N GLY A 87 2.65 -15.95 -11.64
CA GLY A 87 1.23 -15.60 -11.62
C GLY A 87 0.35 -16.56 -10.82
N LYS A 88 0.93 -17.45 -10.00
CA LYS A 88 0.17 -18.29 -9.05
C LYS A 88 -0.45 -17.43 -7.95
N ILE A 89 0.32 -16.50 -7.39
CA ILE A 89 -0.19 -15.43 -6.54
C ILE A 89 -0.34 -14.20 -7.41
N ARG A 90 -1.54 -13.65 -7.48
CA ARG A 90 -1.87 -12.51 -8.32
C ARG A 90 -2.03 -11.22 -7.54
N ILE A 91 -2.28 -11.29 -6.25
CA ILE A 91 -2.39 -10.12 -5.36
C ILE A 91 -1.48 -10.38 -4.16
N LEU A 92 -0.43 -9.58 -4.04
CA LEU A 92 0.51 -9.65 -2.92
C LEU A 92 0.40 -8.38 -2.07
N PHE A 93 0.05 -8.57 -0.81
CA PHE A 93 0.04 -7.49 0.18
C PHE A 93 1.36 -7.46 0.94
N GLY A 94 1.80 -6.26 1.28
CA GLY A 94 2.94 -6.11 2.17
C GLY A 94 3.27 -4.68 2.54
N SER A 95 4.15 -4.54 3.53
CA SER A 95 4.68 -3.25 3.94
C SER A 95 5.90 -2.84 3.12
N THR A 96 6.20 -1.55 3.10
CA THR A 96 7.39 -0.99 2.46
C THR A 96 8.67 -1.69 2.93
N MET A 97 8.79 -1.93 4.24
CA MET A 97 9.95 -2.62 4.80
C MET A 97 10.08 -4.07 4.32
N LYS A 98 8.98 -4.81 4.28
CA LYS A 98 9.00 -6.24 3.88
C LYS A 98 9.17 -6.42 2.38
N MET A 99 8.59 -5.56 1.55
CA MET A 99 8.68 -5.60 0.10
C MET A 99 9.69 -4.62 -0.50
N GLY A 100 10.25 -3.72 0.32
CA GLY A 100 11.13 -2.66 -0.13
C GLY A 100 12.48 -3.13 -0.66
N ALA A 101 13.13 -4.14 -0.08
CA ALA A 101 14.44 -4.62 -0.48
C ALA A 101 14.37 -5.99 -1.15
N GLY A 102 15.14 -6.19 -2.24
CA GLY A 102 15.33 -7.51 -2.87
C GLY A 102 14.11 -8.09 -3.60
N THR A 103 13.00 -7.36 -3.71
CA THR A 103 11.78 -7.87 -4.35
C THR A 103 11.91 -7.81 -5.87
N ASN A 104 11.95 -8.96 -6.51
CA ASN A 104 12.06 -9.09 -7.97
C ASN A 104 10.80 -9.78 -8.53
N VAL A 105 9.68 -9.03 -8.58
CA VAL A 105 8.35 -9.56 -9.00
C VAL A 105 7.74 -8.83 -10.19
N GLN A 106 8.52 -7.95 -10.84
CA GLN A 106 8.03 -7.04 -11.87
C GLN A 106 7.49 -7.72 -13.13
N LYS A 107 7.88 -8.95 -13.44
CA LYS A 107 7.64 -9.60 -14.73
C LYS A 107 6.19 -9.49 -15.24
N TYR A 108 5.23 -9.77 -14.39
CA TYR A 108 3.79 -9.72 -14.69
C TYR A 108 3.06 -8.62 -13.92
N LEU A 109 3.79 -7.73 -13.25
CA LEU A 109 3.22 -6.70 -12.40
C LEU A 109 2.57 -5.60 -13.24
N VAL A 110 1.25 -5.47 -13.15
CA VAL A 110 0.45 -4.50 -13.92
C VAL A 110 -0.08 -3.37 -13.07
N ALA A 111 -0.26 -3.58 -11.76
CA ALA A 111 -0.79 -2.56 -10.88
C ALA A 111 -0.12 -2.56 -9.51
N LEU A 112 0.01 -1.37 -8.95
CA LEU A 112 0.47 -1.10 -7.61
C LEU A 112 -0.60 -0.25 -6.90
N HIS A 113 -0.89 -0.60 -5.68
CA HIS A 113 -1.86 0.06 -4.84
C HIS A 113 -1.17 0.58 -3.58
N ASP A 114 -1.10 1.90 -3.41
CA ASP A 114 -0.66 2.55 -2.17
C ASP A 114 -1.89 2.84 -1.33
N LEU A 115 -2.14 2.02 -0.30
CA LEU A 115 -3.29 2.18 0.61
C LEU A 115 -3.02 3.19 1.70
N ASP A 116 -1.76 3.44 1.99
CA ASP A 116 -1.29 4.44 2.92
C ASP A 116 -0.11 5.23 2.36
N ILE A 117 0.18 6.33 3.01
CA ILE A 117 1.19 7.29 2.60
C ILE A 117 2.46 7.03 3.41
N PRO A 118 3.58 6.68 2.78
CA PRO A 118 4.84 6.56 3.49
C PRO A 118 5.34 7.94 3.93
N MET A 119 6.01 8.00 5.08
CA MET A 119 6.52 9.24 5.65
C MET A 119 7.69 9.85 4.86
N ARG A 120 8.36 9.06 4.03
CA ARG A 120 9.57 9.48 3.30
C ARG A 120 9.36 9.38 1.79
N PRO A 121 9.76 10.40 1.02
CA PRO A 121 9.72 10.35 -0.45
C PRO A 121 10.42 9.12 -1.04
N ARG A 122 11.58 8.78 -0.49
CA ARG A 122 12.35 7.60 -0.89
C ARG A 122 11.56 6.30 -0.81
N ASP A 123 10.70 6.16 0.20
CA ASP A 123 9.90 4.94 0.37
C ASP A 123 8.84 4.84 -0.72
N LEU A 124 8.23 5.97 -1.12
CA LEU A 124 7.30 6.02 -2.24
C LEU A 124 8.00 5.68 -3.57
N GLU A 125 9.15 6.29 -3.82
CA GLU A 125 9.97 5.98 -5.00
C GLU A 125 10.39 4.50 -5.02
N GLN A 126 10.72 3.96 -3.86
CA GLN A 126 11.08 2.56 -3.72
C GLN A 126 9.90 1.62 -4.01
N ARG A 127 8.67 1.96 -3.57
CA ARG A 127 7.45 1.22 -3.93
C ARG A 127 7.25 1.25 -5.45
N HIS A 128 7.26 2.43 -6.06
CA HIS A 128 7.00 2.61 -7.49
C HIS A 128 8.10 1.98 -8.36
N GLY A 129 9.35 2.09 -7.95
CA GLY A 129 10.50 1.47 -8.62
C GLY A 129 10.45 -0.06 -8.68
N ARG A 130 9.52 -0.71 -7.96
CA ARG A 130 9.27 -2.15 -8.10
C ARG A 130 8.50 -2.48 -9.37
N MET A 131 7.71 -1.54 -9.87
CA MET A 131 6.87 -1.74 -11.04
C MET A 131 7.53 -1.22 -12.31
N VAL A 132 8.05 0.00 -12.26
CA VAL A 132 8.74 0.65 -13.38
C VAL A 132 10.18 0.17 -13.39
N ARG A 133 10.40 -1.07 -13.83
CA ARG A 133 11.71 -1.70 -13.82
C ARG A 133 11.90 -2.57 -15.05
N PHE A 134 13.16 -2.65 -15.53
CA PHE A 134 13.54 -3.55 -16.61
C PHE A 134 13.09 -4.99 -16.32
N GLY A 135 12.53 -5.65 -17.35
CA GLY A 135 12.00 -7.02 -17.25
C GLY A 135 10.51 -7.09 -16.91
N ASN A 136 9.78 -5.99 -16.80
CA ASN A 136 8.33 -5.98 -16.82
C ASN A 136 7.84 -6.21 -18.26
N LEU A 137 6.96 -7.20 -18.46
CA LEU A 137 6.42 -7.53 -19.76
C LEU A 137 5.23 -6.64 -20.19
N ASN A 138 4.70 -5.86 -19.25
CA ASN A 138 3.59 -4.96 -19.54
C ASN A 138 4.13 -3.64 -20.11
N LYS A 139 3.53 -3.16 -21.19
CA LYS A 139 3.82 -1.85 -21.79
C LYS A 139 3.30 -0.71 -20.93
N GLU A 140 2.20 -0.95 -20.25
CA GLU A 140 1.52 0.00 -19.37
C GLU A 140 1.36 -0.61 -17.98
N VAL A 141 1.56 0.20 -16.97
CA VAL A 141 1.42 -0.15 -15.56
C VAL A 141 0.64 0.95 -14.84
N TYR A 142 -0.12 0.56 -13.83
CA TYR A 142 -1.03 1.47 -13.13
C TYR A 142 -0.62 1.62 -11.67
N ILE A 143 -0.53 2.85 -11.20
CA ILE A 143 -0.29 3.17 -9.78
C ILE A 143 -1.57 3.82 -9.25
N PHE A 144 -2.17 3.18 -8.26
CA PHE A 144 -3.35 3.67 -7.57
C PHE A 144 -2.96 4.16 -6.18
N ARG A 145 -3.22 5.43 -5.92
CA ARG A 145 -3.09 6.05 -4.60
C ARG A 145 -4.46 6.28 -4.03
N TYR A 146 -4.68 5.75 -2.84
CA TYR A 146 -5.96 5.88 -2.15
C TYR A 146 -5.85 7.02 -1.15
N ILE A 147 -6.77 7.96 -1.25
CA ILE A 147 -6.84 9.13 -0.38
C ILE A 147 -8.25 9.17 0.19
N THR A 148 -8.35 9.19 1.51
CA THR A 148 -9.64 9.35 2.19
C THR A 148 -9.94 10.83 2.32
N GLU A 149 -11.08 11.27 1.78
CA GLU A 149 -11.52 12.65 1.90
C GLU A 149 -11.74 13.04 3.36
N ARG A 150 -11.44 14.29 3.69
CA ARG A 150 -11.59 14.86 5.04
C ARG A 150 -10.80 14.10 6.12
N THR A 151 -9.63 13.60 5.74
CA THR A 151 -8.66 12.99 6.65
C THR A 151 -7.28 13.62 6.47
N PHE A 152 -6.33 13.19 7.28
CA PHE A 152 -4.95 13.65 7.16
C PHE A 152 -4.24 13.18 5.88
N ASP A 153 -4.82 12.30 5.11
CA ASP A 153 -4.18 11.73 3.91
C ASP A 153 -3.77 12.82 2.92
N ALA A 154 -4.65 13.78 2.64
CA ALA A 154 -4.36 14.88 1.70
C ALA A 154 -3.18 15.74 2.18
N TYR A 155 -3.14 16.07 3.47
CA TYR A 155 -2.04 16.81 4.09
C TYR A 155 -0.73 16.03 4.02
N MET A 156 -0.74 14.74 4.34
CA MET A 156 0.43 13.88 4.28
C MET A 156 1.01 13.79 2.86
N TYR A 157 0.14 13.69 1.83
CA TYR A 157 0.60 13.73 0.43
C TYR A 157 1.24 15.08 0.07
N GLN A 158 0.65 16.19 0.49
CA GLN A 158 1.21 17.52 0.25
C GLN A 158 2.58 17.68 0.90
N MET A 159 2.72 17.24 2.16
CA MET A 159 4.00 17.23 2.86
C MET A 159 5.05 16.39 2.13
N LEU A 160 4.66 15.19 1.67
CA LEU A 160 5.55 14.31 0.91
C LEU A 160 6.00 14.94 -0.40
N GLU A 161 5.08 15.59 -1.12
CA GLU A 161 5.37 16.31 -2.37
C GLU A 161 6.33 17.48 -2.14
N ASN A 162 6.12 18.26 -1.07
CA ASN A 162 7.04 19.33 -0.68
C ASN A 162 8.44 18.79 -0.40
N LYS A 163 8.56 17.70 0.34
CA LYS A 163 9.86 17.04 0.59
C LYS A 163 10.53 16.57 -0.70
N GLN A 164 9.76 15.99 -1.64
CA GLN A 164 10.29 15.59 -2.95
C GLN A 164 10.80 16.81 -3.74
N ARG A 165 10.03 17.89 -3.75
CA ARG A 165 10.42 19.13 -4.45
C ARG A 165 11.72 19.73 -3.91
N ILE A 166 11.86 19.83 -2.58
CA ILE A 166 13.07 20.33 -1.92
C ILE A 166 14.26 19.42 -2.26
N THR A 167 14.10 18.10 -2.13
CA THR A 167 15.15 17.14 -2.46
C THR A 167 15.58 17.25 -3.93
N ALA A 168 14.62 17.37 -4.84
CA ALA A 168 14.92 17.54 -6.27
C ALA A 168 15.67 18.85 -6.55
N GLN A 169 15.32 19.96 -5.91
CA GLN A 169 16.02 21.24 -6.03
C GLN A 169 17.48 21.13 -5.59
N ILE A 170 17.73 20.47 -4.45
CA ILE A 170 19.10 20.27 -3.94
C ILE A 170 19.91 19.40 -4.90
N MET A 171 19.33 18.26 -5.34
CA MET A 171 20.04 17.28 -6.17
C MET A 171 20.30 17.75 -7.60
N THR A 172 19.46 18.64 -8.14
CA THR A 172 19.62 19.12 -9.53
C THR A 172 20.45 20.39 -9.65
N SER A 173 20.96 20.94 -8.55
CA SER A 173 21.77 22.17 -8.48
C SER A 173 21.15 23.40 -9.19
N LYS A 174 19.86 23.37 -9.48
CA LYS A 174 19.12 24.51 -10.03
C LYS A 174 18.79 25.50 -8.93
N ALA A 175 19.79 26.31 -8.56
CA ALA A 175 19.71 27.43 -7.65
C ALA A 175 18.86 27.15 -6.39
N PRO A 176 19.39 26.42 -5.40
CA PRO A 176 18.70 26.30 -4.13
C PRO A 176 18.53 27.71 -3.55
N SER A 177 17.34 28.05 -3.06
CA SER A 177 17.15 29.24 -2.27
C SER A 177 18.13 29.18 -1.09
N ARG A 178 18.72 30.34 -0.69
CA ARG A 178 19.65 30.39 0.44
C ARG A 178 19.00 29.96 1.77
N VAL A 179 17.68 29.90 1.80
CA VAL A 179 16.88 29.45 2.94
C VAL A 179 15.95 28.34 2.43
N ILE A 180 16.14 27.15 2.93
CA ILE A 180 15.21 26.04 2.75
C ILE A 180 14.41 25.97 4.04
N GLU A 181 13.13 26.30 3.98
CA GLU A 181 12.22 26.05 5.09
C GLU A 181 12.13 24.53 5.29
N ASP A 182 12.39 24.11 6.53
CA ASP A 182 12.37 22.69 6.87
C ASP A 182 10.92 22.20 6.82
N ALA A 183 10.60 21.33 5.87
CA ALA A 183 9.27 20.78 5.72
C ALA A 183 8.81 19.93 6.92
N ASP A 184 9.73 19.58 7.83
CA ASP A 184 9.43 18.83 9.05
C ASP A 184 9.13 19.75 10.25
N THR A 185 9.33 21.08 10.13
CA THR A 185 9.13 22.04 11.23
C THR A 185 7.73 22.63 11.30
N GLU A 186 6.89 22.44 10.30
CA GLU A 186 5.49 22.82 10.40
C GLU A 186 4.75 21.90 11.37
N VAL A 187 4.80 22.24 12.64
CA VAL A 187 3.94 21.62 13.66
C VAL A 187 2.54 22.18 13.46
N LEU A 188 1.62 21.36 12.98
CA LEU A 188 0.23 21.75 12.88
C LEU A 188 -0.33 22.13 14.25
N SER A 189 -0.96 23.29 14.34
CA SER A 189 -1.73 23.67 15.52
C SER A 189 -2.93 22.73 15.72
N TYR A 190 -3.48 22.69 16.93
CA TYR A 190 -4.67 21.88 17.20
C TYR A 190 -5.86 22.28 16.30
N ALA A 191 -5.99 23.58 15.99
CA ALA A 191 -7.02 24.11 15.10
C ALA A 191 -6.88 23.59 13.68
N GLU A 192 -5.65 23.61 13.13
CA GLU A 192 -5.34 23.08 11.81
C GLU A 192 -5.61 21.58 11.73
N CYS A 193 -5.18 20.82 12.74
CA CYS A 193 -5.49 19.41 12.85
C CYS A 193 -7.00 19.15 12.81
N LYS A 194 -7.77 19.93 13.57
CA LYS A 194 -9.23 19.81 13.64
C LYS A 194 -9.89 20.22 12.31
N ALA A 195 -9.45 21.30 11.68
CA ALA A 195 -9.96 21.76 10.39
C ALA A 195 -9.73 20.70 9.29
N ILE A 196 -8.53 20.12 9.24
CA ILE A 196 -8.21 19.03 8.29
C ILE A 196 -9.08 17.81 8.54
N ALA A 197 -9.21 17.38 9.79
CA ALA A 197 -9.98 16.18 10.16
C ALA A 197 -11.48 16.33 9.89
N THR A 198 -12.04 17.52 10.06
CA THR A 198 -13.46 17.80 9.81
C THR A 198 -13.76 18.25 8.39
N GLY A 199 -12.74 18.68 7.64
CA GLY A 199 -12.89 19.29 6.32
C GLY A 199 -13.56 20.66 6.34
N ASP A 200 -13.60 21.33 7.51
CA ASP A 200 -14.20 22.65 7.68
C ASP A 200 -13.13 23.72 7.98
N PRO A 201 -12.75 24.54 6.96
CA PRO A 201 -11.73 25.56 7.13
C PRO A 201 -12.12 26.67 8.11
N ARG A 202 -13.41 26.86 8.40
CA ARG A 202 -13.89 27.92 9.32
C ARG A 202 -13.43 27.69 10.77
N ILE A 203 -13.04 26.45 11.11
CA ILE A 203 -12.52 26.14 12.44
C ILE A 203 -11.20 26.90 12.71
N MET A 204 -10.42 27.23 11.67
CA MET A 204 -9.19 28.02 11.81
C MET A 204 -9.46 29.48 12.20
N GLU A 205 -10.65 30.00 11.93
CA GLU A 205 -11.05 31.39 12.26
C GLU A 205 -11.47 31.56 13.73
N TYR A 206 -11.76 30.45 14.44
CA TYR A 206 -12.27 30.48 15.81
C TYR A 206 -11.23 30.09 16.89
N CYS A 207 -9.96 29.92 16.51
CA CYS A 207 -8.87 29.58 17.41
C CYS A 207 -7.73 30.58 17.30
#